data_7d0e290f1609ae8c7287ad6c9e9bc30f
#
_entry.id   7d0e290f1609ae8c7287ad6c9e9bc30f
#
_cell.length_a   1.000
_cell.length_b   1.000
_cell.length_c   1.000
_cell.angle_alpha   90.00
_cell.angle_beta   90.00
_cell.angle_gamma   90.00
#
_symmetry.space_group_name_H-M   'P 1'
#
loop_
_entity.id
_entity.type
_entity.pdbx_description
1 polymer ?
#
loop_
_entity_poly.entity_id
_entity_poly.type
_entity_poly.pdbx_seq_one_letter_code
_entity_poly.pdbx_strand_id
1 'polypeptide(L)'
;MKKVLPLVLAITFFSIFASVYATAEIKKTDFSLSVKPLIGVKNGQVNEYVFLKEPIYDCDKLSELNWEIKNEFYSGLKLNGSYKNVFLEAGFTAGFPMKCGTMKDSDWLNNDPTQVTETSGHDYKTNYSESHNYIDYDISASLKTGYSFKLPELKKISTKISPFFEFEYQLFKFTAKNGTGWYGNKTDGYYAAWNDEENRSIKYFSGDVISYKRQNFIFWLGGSIAFNLPKDFSVGAGFKFSPFVYSESIDCHHLRGLYFLDIVSDFCSLFNYNFNTEYKIDSKKSICLNADYLYMKTLRGKSYLSNSQKWSKDNELKASEGGADQHCFNISLSFKYNFF
;
A
#
# COMPACT_ATOMS: atom_id res chain seq x y z
N MET A 1 12.11 23.17 1.27
CA MET A 1 10.99 23.42 2.18
C MET A 1 9.95 22.27 2.29
N LYS A 2 9.87 21.29 1.37
CA LYS A 2 8.85 20.21 1.40
C LYS A 2 9.08 19.06 2.43
N LYS A 3 10.26 18.98 3.07
CA LYS A 3 10.58 17.89 4.02
C LYS A 3 10.30 18.20 5.51
N VAL A 4 9.91 19.43 5.84
CA VAL A 4 9.76 19.89 7.24
C VAL A 4 8.29 19.87 7.70
N LEU A 5 7.33 19.91 6.78
CA LEU A 5 5.90 20.01 7.09
C LEU A 5 5.33 18.83 7.90
N PRO A 6 5.64 17.55 7.60
CA PRO A 6 5.12 16.44 8.41
C PRO A 6 5.72 16.36 9.80
N LEU A 7 6.99 16.77 9.96
CA LEU A 7 7.65 16.80 11.27
C LEU A 7 7.08 17.92 12.16
N VAL A 8 6.78 19.08 11.58
CA VAL A 8 6.15 20.21 12.28
C VAL A 8 4.73 19.86 12.70
N LEU A 9 3.93 19.21 11.85
CA LEU A 9 2.59 18.74 12.21
C LEU A 9 2.62 17.70 13.34
N ALA A 10 3.53 16.75 13.33
CA ALA A 10 3.70 15.76 14.39
C ALA A 10 4.11 16.42 15.73
N ILE A 11 5.04 17.38 15.70
CA ILE A 11 5.50 18.10 16.89
C ILE A 11 4.40 19.01 17.45
N THR A 12 3.62 19.68 16.59
CA THR A 12 2.52 20.56 17.01
C THR A 12 1.37 19.72 17.62
N PHE A 13 1.09 18.54 17.06
CA PHE A 13 0.09 17.63 17.64
C PHE A 13 0.53 17.07 19.01
N PHE A 14 1.81 16.72 19.16
CA PHE A 14 2.37 16.25 20.42
C PHE A 14 2.36 17.35 21.49
N SER A 15 2.63 18.61 21.14
CA SER A 15 2.60 19.76 22.06
C SER A 15 1.20 20.15 22.47
N ILE A 16 0.17 20.00 21.61
CA ILE A 16 -1.24 20.21 21.98
C ILE A 16 -1.69 19.12 22.98
N PHE A 17 -1.29 17.87 22.78
CA PHE A 17 -1.59 16.80 23.73
C PHE A 17 -0.88 17.01 25.08
N ALA A 18 0.38 17.42 25.07
CA ALA A 18 1.15 17.72 26.29
C ALA A 18 0.57 18.92 27.08
N SER A 19 0.05 19.94 26.39
CA SER A 19 -0.54 21.13 27.05
C SER A 19 -1.94 20.83 27.65
N VAL A 20 -2.72 19.94 27.06
CA VAL A 20 -3.97 19.45 27.65
C VAL A 20 -3.71 18.63 28.93
N TYR A 21 -2.56 17.95 29.01
CA TYR A 21 -2.12 17.23 30.20
C TYR A 21 -1.78 18.12 31.39
N ALA A 22 -1.29 19.33 31.14
CA ALA A 22 -0.76 20.22 32.19
C ALA A 22 -1.85 21.00 32.96
N THR A 23 -3.11 21.01 32.52
CA THR A 23 -4.13 21.92 33.05
C THR A 23 -5.39 21.26 33.61
N ALA A 24 -5.52 19.94 33.56
CA ALA A 24 -6.69 19.23 34.10
C ALA A 24 -6.28 18.29 35.23
N GLU A 25 -6.94 18.35 36.36
CA GLU A 25 -6.99 17.25 37.35
C GLU A 25 -7.68 16.03 36.68
N ILE A 26 -6.89 15.26 35.92
CA ILE A 26 -7.38 14.08 35.22
C ILE A 26 -7.60 12.99 36.27
N LYS A 27 -8.85 12.67 36.56
CA LYS A 27 -9.17 11.48 37.36
C LYS A 27 -8.58 10.26 36.61
N LYS A 28 -7.69 9.54 37.27
CA LYS A 28 -6.97 8.35 36.76
C LYS A 28 -7.89 7.29 36.14
N THR A 29 -9.16 7.29 36.51
CA THR A 29 -10.23 6.39 36.07
C THR A 29 -10.73 6.68 34.64
N ASP A 30 -10.49 7.88 34.09
CA ASP A 30 -10.99 8.30 32.79
C ASP A 30 -9.94 8.13 31.66
N PHE A 31 -8.70 7.82 32.04
CA PHE A 31 -7.60 7.67 31.11
C PHE A 31 -7.17 6.21 30.99
N SER A 32 -6.89 5.77 29.75
CA SER A 32 -6.24 4.49 29.50
C SER A 32 -5.06 4.66 28.56
N LEU A 33 -4.02 3.88 28.77
CA LEU A 33 -2.86 3.79 27.89
C LEU A 33 -2.50 2.32 27.71
N SER A 34 -2.26 1.90 26.47
CA SER A 34 -1.79 0.55 26.19
C SER A 34 -0.78 0.54 25.06
N VAL A 35 0.09 -0.48 25.10
CA VAL A 35 1.07 -0.78 24.05
C VAL A 35 0.76 -2.15 23.47
N LYS A 36 0.92 -2.29 22.14
CA LYS A 36 0.69 -3.54 21.39
C LYS A 36 1.86 -3.81 20.45
N PRO A 37 2.93 -4.49 20.86
CA PRO A 37 3.85 -5.11 19.93
C PRO A 37 3.11 -6.18 19.10
N LEU A 38 3.47 -6.28 17.83
CA LEU A 38 2.82 -7.21 16.89
C LEU A 38 3.83 -7.82 15.92
N ILE A 39 3.47 -9.00 15.44
CA ILE A 39 4.10 -9.66 14.30
C ILE A 39 3.01 -10.09 13.33
N GLY A 40 3.34 -10.16 12.04
CA GLY A 40 2.33 -10.55 11.05
C GLY A 40 2.93 -11.02 9.73
N VAL A 41 2.02 -11.41 8.85
CA VAL A 41 2.31 -11.87 7.49
C VAL A 41 1.41 -11.10 6.54
N LYS A 42 1.99 -10.59 5.44
CA LYS A 42 1.30 -9.92 4.35
C LYS A 42 1.39 -10.76 3.08
N ASN A 43 0.28 -10.85 2.36
CA ASN A 43 0.18 -11.43 1.03
C ASN A 43 -0.62 -10.50 0.14
N GLY A 44 -0.27 -10.45 -1.14
CA GLY A 44 -1.00 -9.60 -2.09
C GLY A 44 -0.17 -9.25 -3.31
N GLN A 45 -0.47 -8.10 -3.88
CA GLN A 45 0.17 -7.62 -5.08
C GLN A 45 0.13 -6.11 -5.14
N VAL A 46 1.20 -5.55 -5.65
CA VAL A 46 1.33 -4.14 -6.02
C VAL A 46 1.52 -4.10 -7.52
N ASN A 47 0.80 -3.22 -8.20
CA ASN A 47 0.89 -3.09 -9.64
C ASN A 47 1.30 -1.67 -10.03
N GLU A 48 2.03 -1.61 -11.13
CA GLU A 48 2.42 -0.42 -11.85
C GLU A 48 1.95 -0.54 -13.29
N TYR A 49 1.53 0.57 -13.88
CA TYR A 49 0.98 0.61 -15.23
C TYR A 49 1.53 1.79 -16.02
N VAL A 50 1.60 1.59 -17.34
CA VAL A 50 1.69 2.68 -18.30
C VAL A 50 0.46 2.61 -19.20
N PHE A 51 -0.28 3.71 -19.30
CA PHE A 51 -1.46 3.85 -20.14
C PHE A 51 -1.19 4.85 -21.25
N LEU A 52 -1.63 4.53 -22.46
CA LEU A 52 -1.60 5.44 -23.61
C LEU A 52 -2.82 6.37 -23.57
N LYS A 53 -2.64 7.65 -23.91
CA LYS A 53 -3.74 8.60 -24.07
C LYS A 53 -4.48 8.42 -25.39
N GLU A 54 -3.77 7.99 -26.43
CA GLU A 54 -4.30 7.77 -27.77
C GLU A 54 -3.87 6.37 -28.26
N PRO A 55 -4.47 5.29 -27.73
CA PRO A 55 -4.16 3.93 -28.15
C PRO A 55 -4.79 3.61 -29.53
N ILE A 56 -4.25 2.61 -30.20
CA ILE A 56 -4.81 2.10 -31.47
C ILE A 56 -6.07 1.28 -31.21
N TYR A 57 -6.08 0.50 -30.11
CA TYR A 57 -7.20 -0.38 -29.71
C TYR A 57 -7.97 0.20 -28.53
N ASP A 58 -9.12 -0.38 -28.22
CA ASP A 58 -9.93 0.02 -27.05
C ASP A 58 -9.22 -0.18 -25.69
N CYS A 59 -8.16 -0.98 -25.67
CA CYS A 59 -7.30 -1.15 -24.48
C CYS A 59 -6.15 -0.14 -24.50
N ASP A 60 -6.16 0.79 -23.57
CA ASP A 60 -5.15 1.85 -23.45
C ASP A 60 -3.88 1.41 -22.69
N LYS A 61 -3.81 0.16 -22.21
CA LYS A 61 -2.64 -0.37 -21.51
C LYS A 61 -1.47 -0.58 -22.47
N LEU A 62 -0.33 0.04 -22.14
CA LEU A 62 0.94 -0.18 -22.82
C LEU A 62 1.84 -1.15 -22.06
N SER A 63 1.93 -0.99 -20.74
CA SER A 63 2.77 -1.82 -19.88
C SER A 63 2.12 -2.08 -18.54
N GLU A 64 2.44 -3.23 -17.94
CA GLU A 64 1.99 -3.63 -16.61
C GLU A 64 3.09 -4.41 -15.89
N LEU A 65 3.50 -3.94 -14.71
CA LEU A 65 4.39 -4.64 -13.81
C LEU A 65 3.60 -5.11 -12.58
N ASN A 66 3.65 -6.41 -12.31
CA ASN A 66 2.99 -7.01 -11.16
C ASN A 66 4.05 -7.46 -10.14
N TRP A 67 4.05 -6.86 -8.96
CA TRP A 67 4.95 -7.15 -7.86
C TRP A 67 4.21 -8.03 -6.83
N GLU A 68 4.42 -9.34 -6.91
CA GLU A 68 3.80 -10.28 -5.97
C GLU A 68 4.40 -10.11 -4.57
N ILE A 69 3.54 -10.07 -3.55
CA ILE A 69 3.90 -10.13 -2.13
C ILE A 69 3.42 -11.47 -1.60
N LYS A 70 4.36 -12.37 -1.33
CA LYS A 70 4.07 -13.71 -0.82
C LYS A 70 4.77 -13.94 0.51
N ASN A 71 3.96 -14.09 1.56
CA ASN A 71 4.41 -14.37 2.92
C ASN A 71 5.45 -13.36 3.44
N GLU A 72 5.27 -12.08 3.17
CA GLU A 72 6.08 -11.03 3.76
C GLU A 72 5.87 -11.00 5.27
N PHE A 73 6.93 -11.27 6.03
CA PHE A 73 6.92 -11.12 7.48
C PHE A 73 7.16 -9.66 7.86
N TYR A 74 6.41 -9.19 8.84
CA TYR A 74 6.60 -7.85 9.40
C TYR A 74 6.42 -7.84 10.92
N SER A 75 6.98 -6.83 11.56
CA SER A 75 6.76 -6.53 12.98
C SER A 75 6.31 -5.09 13.14
N GLY A 76 5.77 -4.77 14.31
CA GLY A 76 5.33 -3.42 14.58
C GLY A 76 4.95 -3.16 16.01
N LEU A 77 4.54 -1.93 16.24
CA LEU A 77 4.12 -1.42 17.54
C LEU A 77 2.91 -0.51 17.36
N LYS A 78 1.88 -0.68 18.19
CA LYS A 78 0.76 0.26 18.31
C LYS A 78 0.70 0.80 19.72
N LEU A 79 0.54 2.11 19.86
CA LEU A 79 0.28 2.82 21.11
C LEU A 79 -1.14 3.31 21.07
N ASN A 80 -1.94 3.00 22.11
CA ASN A 80 -3.32 3.45 22.19
C ASN A 80 -3.53 4.20 23.49
N GLY A 81 -4.00 5.43 23.37
CA GLY A 81 -4.45 6.25 24.50
C GLY A 81 -5.93 6.55 24.38
N SER A 82 -6.65 6.62 25.49
CA SER A 82 -8.00 7.18 25.51
C SER A 82 -8.25 8.03 26.74
N TYR A 83 -9.05 9.06 26.55
CA TYR A 83 -9.61 9.88 27.61
C TYR A 83 -11.13 9.91 27.45
N LYS A 84 -11.84 9.34 28.43
CA LYS A 84 -13.29 9.10 28.35
C LYS A 84 -13.62 8.30 27.07
N ASN A 85 -14.31 8.94 26.14
CA ASN A 85 -14.74 8.32 24.89
C ASN A 85 -13.87 8.68 23.67
N VAL A 86 -12.94 9.64 23.83
CA VAL A 86 -12.00 10.03 22.76
C VAL A 86 -10.80 9.08 22.82
N PHE A 87 -10.34 8.62 21.66
CA PHE A 87 -9.13 7.78 21.56
C PHE A 87 -8.14 8.32 20.54
N LEU A 88 -6.89 7.98 20.77
CA LEU A 88 -5.76 8.19 19.85
C LEU A 88 -4.99 6.88 19.74
N GLU A 89 -4.66 6.49 18.51
CA GLU A 89 -3.78 5.36 18.23
C GLU A 89 -2.65 5.82 17.32
N ALA A 90 -1.40 5.53 17.68
CA ALA A 90 -0.25 5.66 16.81
C ALA A 90 0.26 4.25 16.48
N GLY A 91 0.52 4.00 15.20
CA GLY A 91 0.98 2.71 14.69
C GLY A 91 2.25 2.84 13.88
N PHE A 92 3.11 1.83 13.97
CA PHE A 92 4.29 1.67 13.13
C PHE A 92 4.48 0.19 12.80
N THR A 93 4.77 -0.12 11.53
CA THR A 93 5.13 -1.48 11.10
C THR A 93 6.34 -1.43 10.16
N ALA A 94 7.14 -2.50 10.18
CA ALA A 94 8.26 -2.67 9.28
C ALA A 94 8.33 -4.13 8.81
N GLY A 95 8.34 -4.32 7.48
CA GLY A 95 8.57 -5.60 6.82
C GLY A 95 10.04 -5.99 6.84
N PHE A 96 10.32 -7.27 6.91
CA PHE A 96 11.69 -7.79 6.84
C PHE A 96 12.14 -7.94 5.38
N PRO A 97 13.37 -7.51 5.03
CA PRO A 97 13.94 -7.75 3.70
C PRO A 97 13.97 -9.24 3.38
N MET A 98 13.33 -9.64 2.28
CA MET A 98 13.23 -11.05 1.91
C MET A 98 12.81 -11.24 0.45
N LYS A 99 13.03 -12.44 -0.10
CA LYS A 99 12.37 -12.85 -1.33
C LYS A 99 10.87 -13.03 -1.04
N CYS A 100 10.02 -12.35 -1.81
CA CYS A 100 8.58 -12.30 -1.54
C CYS A 100 7.71 -12.65 -2.77
N GLY A 101 8.25 -13.37 -3.75
CA GLY A 101 7.46 -13.84 -4.90
C GLY A 101 8.13 -13.60 -6.23
N THR A 102 7.31 -13.28 -7.23
CA THR A 102 7.71 -13.04 -8.62
C THR A 102 7.28 -11.64 -9.05
N MET A 103 8.15 -10.93 -9.75
CA MET A 103 7.79 -9.75 -10.52
C MET A 103 7.52 -10.20 -11.96
N LYS A 104 6.40 -9.75 -12.53
CA LYS A 104 6.01 -9.99 -13.92
C LYS A 104 5.93 -8.64 -14.61
N ASP A 105 6.52 -8.56 -15.80
CA ASP A 105 6.49 -7.39 -16.66
C ASP A 105 5.85 -7.78 -18.01
N SER A 106 4.89 -7.02 -18.46
CA SER A 106 4.05 -7.30 -19.61
C SER A 106 3.85 -6.05 -20.45
N ASP A 107 4.10 -6.13 -21.77
CA ASP A 107 3.91 -5.02 -22.71
C ASP A 107 2.96 -5.35 -23.85
N TRP A 108 2.21 -4.33 -24.29
CA TRP A 108 1.31 -4.32 -25.44
C TRP A 108 1.76 -3.27 -26.47
N LEU A 109 2.96 -3.47 -27.07
CA LEU A 109 3.60 -2.48 -27.94
C LEU A 109 2.78 -2.17 -29.21
N ASN A 110 1.93 -3.10 -29.64
CA ASN A 110 1.05 -2.87 -30.79
C ASN A 110 -0.09 -1.86 -30.51
N ASN A 111 -0.32 -1.48 -29.24
CA ASN A 111 -1.27 -0.41 -28.89
C ASN A 111 -0.72 0.99 -29.17
N ASP A 112 0.62 1.14 -29.26
CA ASP A 112 1.27 2.44 -29.39
C ASP A 112 1.43 2.82 -30.87
N PRO A 113 0.72 3.88 -31.36
CA PRO A 113 0.81 4.33 -32.74
C PRO A 113 2.21 4.82 -33.14
N THR A 114 3.09 5.08 -32.16
CA THR A 114 4.48 5.48 -32.42
C THR A 114 5.40 4.26 -32.65
N GLN A 115 4.96 3.08 -32.25
CA GLN A 115 5.74 1.84 -32.32
C GLN A 115 5.41 0.99 -33.53
N VAL A 116 4.20 1.06 -34.05
CA VAL A 116 3.71 0.17 -35.12
C VAL A 116 3.09 0.94 -36.27
N THR A 117 3.12 0.34 -37.46
CA THR A 117 2.47 0.87 -38.68
C THR A 117 1.34 -0.03 -39.16
N GLU A 118 1.42 -1.34 -38.89
CA GLU A 118 0.34 -2.28 -39.10
C GLU A 118 -0.51 -2.39 -37.84
N THR A 119 -1.79 -2.08 -37.91
CA THR A 119 -2.67 -1.91 -36.77
C THR A 119 -3.83 -2.89 -36.74
N SER A 120 -3.94 -3.83 -37.67
CA SER A 120 -5.06 -4.75 -37.75
C SER A 120 -4.80 -6.07 -37.03
N GLY A 121 -5.62 -6.41 -36.03
CA GLY A 121 -5.65 -7.73 -35.39
C GLY A 121 -4.48 -8.05 -34.46
N HIS A 122 -3.73 -7.04 -33.96
CA HIS A 122 -2.53 -7.22 -33.15
C HIS A 122 -2.67 -6.72 -31.71
N ASP A 123 -3.84 -6.82 -31.09
CA ASP A 123 -4.18 -6.35 -29.75
C ASP A 123 -3.78 -7.31 -28.61
N TYR A 124 -2.72 -8.07 -28.79
CA TYR A 124 -2.20 -9.05 -27.84
C TYR A 124 -0.94 -8.57 -27.11
N LYS A 125 -0.59 -9.24 -26.01
CA LYS A 125 0.67 -9.03 -25.30
C LYS A 125 1.87 -9.39 -26.17
N THR A 126 2.77 -8.44 -26.37
CA THR A 126 3.96 -8.59 -27.23
C THR A 126 5.19 -9.04 -26.45
N ASN A 127 5.36 -8.56 -25.22
CA ASN A 127 6.48 -8.91 -24.37
C ASN A 127 5.97 -9.43 -23.02
N TYR A 128 6.73 -10.35 -22.46
CA TYR A 128 6.50 -10.85 -21.11
C TYR A 128 7.83 -11.21 -20.46
N SER A 129 8.01 -10.85 -19.19
CA SER A 129 9.16 -11.32 -18.42
C SER A 129 8.80 -11.68 -17.00
N GLU A 130 9.59 -12.58 -16.41
CA GLU A 130 9.50 -12.96 -15.00
C GLU A 130 10.86 -12.84 -14.33
N SER A 131 10.86 -12.26 -13.11
CA SER A 131 12.03 -12.12 -12.27
C SER A 131 11.68 -12.44 -10.82
N HIS A 132 12.65 -12.86 -10.02
CA HIS A 132 12.45 -13.05 -8.59
C HIS A 132 12.23 -11.71 -7.90
N ASN A 133 11.11 -11.55 -7.19
CA ASN A 133 10.82 -10.34 -6.43
C ASN A 133 11.39 -10.42 -5.01
N TYR A 134 12.10 -9.37 -4.61
CA TYR A 134 12.62 -9.17 -3.26
C TYR A 134 12.03 -7.87 -2.72
N ILE A 135 11.55 -7.89 -1.47
CA ILE A 135 11.26 -6.67 -0.74
C ILE A 135 12.52 -6.21 -0.04
N ASP A 136 12.92 -4.96 -0.29
CA ASP A 136 14.08 -4.34 0.35
C ASP A 136 13.67 -3.74 1.71
N TYR A 137 12.52 -3.09 1.75
CA TYR A 137 11.83 -2.60 2.94
C TYR A 137 10.35 -2.33 2.65
N ASP A 138 9.53 -2.45 3.70
CA ASP A 138 8.14 -2.00 3.76
C ASP A 138 7.90 -1.36 5.11
N ILE A 139 7.50 -0.10 5.13
CA ILE A 139 7.31 0.70 6.34
C ILE A 139 5.94 1.35 6.27
N SER A 140 5.17 1.25 7.36
CA SER A 140 3.94 2.02 7.54
C SER A 140 3.95 2.73 8.88
N ALA A 141 3.48 3.98 8.87
CA ALA A 141 3.26 4.76 10.07
C ALA A 141 1.85 5.38 10.02
N SER A 142 1.10 5.27 11.10
CA SER A 142 -0.28 5.77 11.17
C SER A 142 -0.58 6.53 12.44
N LEU A 143 -1.51 7.48 12.34
CA LEU A 143 -2.07 8.22 13.47
C LEU A 143 -3.59 8.26 13.29
N LYS A 144 -4.32 7.64 14.23
CA LYS A 144 -5.77 7.52 14.21
C LYS A 144 -6.38 8.14 15.45
N THR A 145 -7.44 8.90 15.29
CA THR A 145 -8.24 9.47 16.38
C THR A 145 -9.72 9.33 16.11
N GLY A 146 -10.49 9.22 17.16
CA GLY A 146 -11.92 9.05 17.01
C GLY A 146 -12.67 9.11 18.36
N TYR A 147 -13.95 8.80 18.28
CA TYR A 147 -14.84 8.81 19.43
C TYR A 147 -15.57 7.47 19.55
N SER A 148 -15.66 6.92 20.75
CA SER A 148 -16.28 5.62 21.01
C SER A 148 -17.63 5.78 21.68
N PHE A 149 -18.69 5.37 21.03
CA PHE A 149 -20.05 5.31 21.56
C PHE A 149 -20.29 3.93 22.16
N LYS A 150 -20.59 3.87 23.46
CA LYS A 150 -21.04 2.65 24.12
C LYS A 150 -22.55 2.54 23.96
N LEU A 151 -23.03 1.44 23.39
CA LEU A 151 -24.46 1.15 23.32
C LEU A 151 -24.96 0.48 24.60
N PRO A 152 -26.26 0.53 24.88
CA PRO A 152 -26.85 -0.23 25.96
C PRO A 152 -26.49 -1.70 25.91
N GLU A 153 -26.18 -2.29 27.05
CA GLU A 153 -25.83 -3.70 27.15
C GLU A 153 -27.04 -4.59 26.82
N LEU A 154 -26.85 -5.59 25.96
CA LEU A 154 -27.86 -6.56 25.58
C LEU A 154 -27.35 -7.97 25.89
N LYS A 155 -28.08 -8.73 26.78
CA LYS A 155 -27.74 -10.11 27.15
C LYS A 155 -26.25 -10.30 27.56
N LYS A 156 -25.70 -9.39 28.35
CA LYS A 156 -24.29 -9.36 28.78
C LYS A 156 -23.28 -9.13 27.67
N ILE A 157 -23.72 -8.63 26.52
CA ILE A 157 -22.86 -8.20 25.41
C ILE A 157 -22.80 -6.67 25.43
N SER A 158 -21.61 -6.13 25.66
CA SER A 158 -21.36 -4.69 25.55
C SER A 158 -20.89 -4.36 24.13
N THR A 159 -21.58 -3.45 23.47
CA THR A 159 -21.26 -3.04 22.11
C THR A 159 -20.69 -1.63 22.08
N LYS A 160 -19.64 -1.44 21.28
CA LYS A 160 -18.99 -0.15 21.06
C LYS A 160 -18.90 0.14 19.57
N ILE A 161 -19.33 1.35 19.17
CA ILE A 161 -19.17 1.87 17.79
C ILE A 161 -18.19 3.03 17.85
N SER A 162 -17.23 3.04 16.95
CA SER A 162 -16.15 4.04 16.97
C SER A 162 -15.90 4.59 15.57
N PRO A 163 -16.53 5.71 15.18
CA PRO A 163 -16.09 6.48 14.03
C PRO A 163 -14.69 7.07 14.28
N PHE A 164 -13.90 7.17 13.22
CA PHE A 164 -12.55 7.68 13.34
C PHE A 164 -12.06 8.33 12.03
N PHE A 165 -11.02 9.13 12.20
CA PHE A 165 -10.15 9.65 11.18
C PHE A 165 -8.74 9.09 11.39
N GLU A 166 -8.03 8.78 10.29
CA GLU A 166 -6.65 8.26 10.36
C GLU A 166 -5.83 8.87 9.22
N PHE A 167 -4.58 9.20 9.52
CA PHE A 167 -3.56 9.48 8.53
C PHE A 167 -2.58 8.32 8.51
N GLU A 168 -2.22 7.85 7.31
CA GLU A 168 -1.26 6.77 7.13
C GLU A 168 -0.24 7.15 6.06
N TYR A 169 1.03 6.91 6.36
CA TYR A 169 2.13 6.98 5.43
C TYR A 169 2.66 5.58 5.19
N GLN A 170 2.78 5.19 3.92
CA GLN A 170 3.38 3.92 3.51
C GLN A 170 4.59 4.19 2.63
N LEU A 171 5.65 3.43 2.81
CA LEU A 171 6.86 3.47 2.00
C LEU A 171 7.39 2.05 1.82
N PHE A 172 7.47 1.58 0.58
CA PHE A 172 8.06 0.28 0.29
C PHE A 172 8.95 0.32 -0.95
N LYS A 173 9.86 -0.65 -1.02
CA LYS A 173 10.72 -0.86 -2.18
C LYS A 173 10.88 -2.33 -2.47
N PHE A 174 10.71 -2.68 -3.75
CA PHE A 174 10.98 -3.98 -4.32
C PHE A 174 12.20 -3.91 -5.24
N THR A 175 12.90 -5.04 -5.38
CA THR A 175 13.94 -5.26 -6.39
C THR A 175 13.73 -6.62 -7.04
N ALA A 176 13.48 -6.61 -8.34
CA ALA A 176 13.41 -7.78 -9.18
C ALA A 176 14.82 -8.18 -9.61
N LYS A 177 15.17 -9.47 -9.41
CA LYS A 177 16.53 -9.99 -9.70
C LYS A 177 16.47 -11.23 -10.53
N ASN A 178 17.41 -11.31 -11.48
CA ASN A 178 17.51 -12.41 -12.41
C ASN A 178 16.19 -12.64 -13.17
N GLY A 179 16.15 -13.58 -14.08
CA GLY A 179 14.88 -13.93 -14.71
C GLY A 179 15.01 -14.22 -16.20
N THR A 180 13.84 -14.33 -16.83
CA THR A 180 13.73 -14.64 -18.25
C THR A 180 12.65 -13.76 -18.87
N GLY A 181 12.91 -13.27 -20.07
CA GLY A 181 11.96 -12.50 -20.86
C GLY A 181 11.76 -13.10 -22.24
N TRP A 182 10.53 -13.04 -22.73
CA TRP A 182 10.09 -13.44 -24.07
C TRP A 182 9.56 -12.22 -24.79
N TYR A 183 10.18 -11.87 -25.91
CA TYR A 183 9.95 -10.63 -26.64
C TYR A 183 9.56 -10.95 -28.07
N GLY A 184 8.35 -10.56 -28.47
CA GLY A 184 7.89 -10.66 -29.84
C GLY A 184 8.78 -9.86 -30.77
N ASN A 185 9.25 -10.49 -31.85
CA ASN A 185 10.06 -9.82 -32.86
C ASN A 185 9.18 -8.88 -33.68
N LYS A 186 9.72 -7.73 -34.08
CA LYS A 186 9.04 -6.80 -34.98
C LYS A 186 9.20 -7.25 -36.41
N THR A 187 8.09 -7.51 -37.09
CA THR A 187 8.04 -7.95 -38.51
C THR A 187 6.85 -7.28 -39.16
N ASP A 188 6.99 -6.83 -40.41
CA ASP A 188 5.91 -6.24 -41.22
C ASP A 188 5.13 -5.11 -40.55
N GLY A 189 5.78 -4.33 -39.68
CA GLY A 189 5.20 -3.15 -39.07
C GLY A 189 4.50 -3.39 -37.74
N TYR A 190 4.50 -4.61 -37.17
CA TYR A 190 3.95 -4.96 -35.88
C TYR A 190 4.89 -5.87 -35.06
N TYR A 191 4.63 -6.06 -33.77
CA TYR A 191 5.34 -7.01 -32.92
C TYR A 191 4.56 -8.32 -32.82
N ALA A 192 5.24 -9.46 -32.90
CA ALA A 192 4.66 -10.77 -32.66
C ALA A 192 4.23 -10.94 -31.18
N ALA A 193 3.42 -11.93 -30.89
CA ALA A 193 3.03 -12.27 -29.53
C ALA A 193 4.22 -12.86 -28.74
N TRP A 194 4.31 -12.55 -27.43
CA TRP A 194 5.36 -13.06 -26.55
C TRP A 194 5.47 -14.59 -26.50
N ASN A 195 4.38 -15.30 -26.77
CA ASN A 195 4.28 -16.77 -26.78
C ASN A 195 4.35 -17.39 -28.18
N ASP A 196 4.58 -16.60 -29.22
CA ASP A 196 4.85 -17.10 -30.58
C ASP A 196 6.30 -17.62 -30.64
N GLU A 197 6.47 -18.93 -30.61
CA GLU A 197 7.79 -19.56 -30.52
C GLU A 197 8.68 -19.32 -31.73
N GLU A 198 8.10 -19.10 -32.92
CA GLU A 198 8.83 -18.87 -34.17
C GLU A 198 9.25 -17.41 -34.30
N ASN A 199 8.47 -16.48 -33.75
CA ASN A 199 8.66 -15.05 -33.96
C ASN A 199 8.98 -14.29 -32.64
N ARG A 200 9.58 -14.94 -31.65
CA ARG A 200 10.04 -14.30 -30.41
C ARG A 200 11.53 -14.50 -30.18
N SER A 201 12.11 -13.61 -29.38
CA SER A 201 13.44 -13.77 -28.80
C SER A 201 13.33 -14.04 -27.29
N ILE A 202 14.25 -14.84 -26.75
CA ILE A 202 14.35 -15.12 -25.31
C ILE A 202 15.58 -14.42 -24.77
N LYS A 203 15.45 -13.71 -23.64
CA LYS A 203 16.55 -13.04 -22.94
C LYS A 203 16.61 -13.53 -21.50
N TYR A 204 17.81 -13.79 -21.02
CA TYR A 204 18.08 -14.15 -19.64
C TYR A 204 18.68 -12.95 -18.93
N PHE A 205 18.17 -12.64 -17.74
CA PHE A 205 18.64 -11.52 -16.93
C PHE A 205 19.48 -12.02 -15.78
N SER A 206 20.51 -11.24 -15.42
CA SER A 206 21.36 -11.50 -14.28
C SER A 206 21.53 -10.23 -13.44
N GLY A 207 21.52 -10.37 -12.12
CA GLY A 207 21.59 -9.25 -11.19
C GLY A 207 20.26 -8.52 -11.03
N ASP A 208 20.32 -7.24 -10.66
CA ASP A 208 19.16 -6.38 -10.50
C ASP A 208 18.59 -6.00 -11.87
N VAL A 209 17.30 -6.28 -12.08
CA VAL A 209 16.60 -6.04 -13.37
C VAL A 209 15.79 -4.75 -13.28
N ILE A 210 14.86 -4.68 -12.36
CA ILE A 210 14.00 -3.51 -12.09
C ILE A 210 13.91 -3.32 -10.59
N SER A 211 13.87 -2.08 -10.11
CA SER A 211 13.48 -1.78 -8.73
C SER A 211 12.37 -0.75 -8.69
N TYR A 212 11.40 -0.96 -7.84
CA TYR A 212 10.22 -0.14 -7.68
C TYR A 212 10.09 0.34 -6.25
N LYS A 213 10.07 1.67 -6.05
CA LYS A 213 9.87 2.32 -4.77
C LYS A 213 8.57 3.12 -4.83
N ARG A 214 7.66 2.95 -3.86
CA ARG A 214 6.44 3.73 -3.78
C ARG A 214 6.22 4.30 -2.38
N GLN A 215 5.74 5.52 -2.31
CA GLN A 215 5.26 6.16 -1.09
C GLN A 215 3.82 6.61 -1.27
N ASN A 216 2.98 6.32 -0.27
CA ASN A 216 1.58 6.70 -0.25
C ASN A 216 1.32 7.60 0.96
N PHE A 217 0.56 8.66 0.75
CA PHE A 217 -0.01 9.53 1.79
C PHE A 217 -1.51 9.35 1.74
N ILE A 218 -2.07 8.77 2.79
CA ILE A 218 -3.45 8.30 2.80
C ILE A 218 -4.20 8.94 3.95
N PHE A 219 -5.34 9.54 3.64
CA PHE A 219 -6.29 10.03 4.62
C PHE A 219 -7.47 9.07 4.68
N TRP A 220 -7.79 8.57 5.86
CA TRP A 220 -8.84 7.61 6.06
C TRP A 220 -10.00 8.20 6.84
N LEU A 221 -11.22 7.91 6.40
CA LEU A 221 -12.44 8.02 7.17
C LEU A 221 -12.98 6.61 7.40
N GLY A 222 -13.38 6.30 8.62
CA GLY A 222 -13.84 4.96 8.91
C GLY A 222 -14.64 4.83 10.20
N GLY A 223 -15.04 3.60 10.43
CA GLY A 223 -15.73 3.21 11.65
C GLY A 223 -15.44 1.77 12.01
N SER A 224 -15.56 1.46 13.29
CA SER A 224 -15.48 0.10 13.78
C SER A 224 -16.59 -0.20 14.76
N ILE A 225 -16.98 -1.47 14.83
CA ILE A 225 -17.89 -2.02 15.84
C ILE A 225 -17.13 -3.10 16.61
N ALA A 226 -17.27 -3.11 17.91
CA ALA A 226 -16.70 -4.12 18.79
C ALA A 226 -17.73 -4.66 19.77
N PHE A 227 -17.76 -5.96 19.96
CA PHE A 227 -18.61 -6.70 20.87
C PHE A 227 -17.74 -7.32 21.96
N ASN A 228 -17.94 -6.90 23.21
CA ASN A 228 -17.34 -7.58 24.34
C ASN A 228 -18.29 -8.71 24.76
N LEU A 229 -17.81 -9.91 24.65
CA LEU A 229 -18.54 -11.14 24.94
C LEU A 229 -18.23 -11.63 26.37
N PRO A 230 -19.02 -12.53 26.94
CA PRO A 230 -18.66 -13.23 28.17
C PRO A 230 -17.32 -13.97 28.06
N LYS A 231 -16.67 -14.26 29.19
CA LYS A 231 -15.38 -14.97 29.29
C LYS A 231 -14.19 -14.21 28.67
N ASP A 232 -14.17 -12.88 28.85
CA ASP A 232 -13.02 -12.03 28.48
C ASP A 232 -12.65 -12.04 27.00
N PHE A 233 -13.60 -12.37 26.14
CA PHE A 233 -13.42 -12.41 24.69
C PHE A 233 -14.10 -11.19 24.04
N SER A 234 -13.47 -10.61 23.04
CA SER A 234 -14.03 -9.53 22.22
C SER A 234 -13.83 -9.83 20.75
N VAL A 235 -14.81 -9.45 19.94
CA VAL A 235 -14.72 -9.48 18.47
C VAL A 235 -15.06 -8.12 17.92
N GLY A 236 -14.43 -7.74 16.82
CA GLY A 236 -14.68 -6.48 16.17
C GLY A 236 -14.50 -6.55 14.67
N ALA A 237 -15.17 -5.63 13.99
CA ALA A 237 -15.02 -5.39 12.59
C ALA A 237 -14.90 -3.89 12.31
N GLY A 238 -14.21 -3.53 11.26
CA GLY A 238 -14.02 -2.15 10.86
C GLY A 238 -13.98 -2.02 9.35
N PHE A 239 -14.35 -0.83 8.91
CA PHE A 239 -14.24 -0.41 7.52
C PHE A 239 -13.70 1.01 7.48
N LYS A 240 -12.78 1.27 6.56
CA LYS A 240 -12.31 2.61 6.24
C LYS A 240 -12.15 2.78 4.74
N PHE A 241 -12.40 3.99 4.26
CA PHE A 241 -12.12 4.39 2.89
C PHE A 241 -11.27 5.66 2.89
N SER A 242 -10.51 5.86 1.84
CA SER A 242 -9.73 7.08 1.70
C SER A 242 -10.50 8.09 0.86
N PRO A 243 -10.92 9.24 1.42
CA PRO A 243 -11.47 10.33 0.63
C PRO A 243 -10.43 10.93 -0.34
N PHE A 244 -9.14 10.80 -0.03
CA PHE A 244 -8.05 11.25 -0.88
C PHE A 244 -6.79 10.42 -0.62
N VAL A 245 -6.16 9.95 -1.70
CA VAL A 245 -4.86 9.29 -1.71
C VAL A 245 -3.91 10.00 -2.67
N TYR A 246 -2.66 10.18 -2.24
CA TYR A 246 -1.55 10.63 -3.07
C TYR A 246 -0.47 9.57 -3.05
N SER A 247 -0.02 9.17 -4.22
CA SER A 247 1.02 8.17 -4.40
C SER A 247 2.10 8.69 -5.34
N GLU A 248 3.35 8.46 -4.97
CA GLU A 248 4.52 8.77 -5.78
C GLU A 248 5.37 7.50 -5.86
N SER A 249 5.72 7.08 -7.07
CA SER A 249 6.58 5.93 -7.30
C SER A 249 7.77 6.26 -8.17
N ILE A 250 8.86 5.54 -7.94
CA ILE A 250 10.06 5.58 -8.78
C ILE A 250 10.35 4.14 -9.20
N ASP A 251 10.28 3.92 -10.49
CA ASP A 251 10.73 2.70 -11.14
C ASP A 251 12.12 2.91 -11.75
N CYS A 252 13.01 1.94 -11.58
CA CYS A 252 14.36 1.95 -12.13
C CYS A 252 14.62 0.69 -12.95
N HIS A 253 14.75 0.83 -14.24
CA HIS A 253 15.17 -0.23 -15.15
C HIS A 253 16.70 -0.30 -15.21
N HIS A 254 17.31 -1.11 -14.34
CA HIS A 254 18.77 -1.17 -14.16
C HIS A 254 19.52 -1.52 -15.43
N LEU A 255 19.00 -2.45 -16.23
CA LEU A 255 19.64 -2.89 -17.48
C LEU A 255 19.64 -1.83 -18.59
N ARG A 256 18.75 -0.83 -18.50
CA ARG A 256 18.62 0.28 -19.46
C ARG A 256 19.12 1.62 -18.92
N GLY A 257 19.36 1.73 -17.61
CA GLY A 257 19.71 3.00 -16.95
C GLY A 257 18.61 4.05 -17.04
N LEU A 258 17.34 3.61 -17.04
CA LEU A 258 16.17 4.48 -17.14
C LEU A 258 15.42 4.50 -15.82
N TYR A 259 14.88 5.68 -15.47
CA TYR A 259 14.08 5.92 -14.28
C TYR A 259 12.75 6.54 -14.68
N PHE A 260 11.67 6.01 -14.12
CA PHE A 260 10.33 6.57 -14.26
C PHE A 260 9.88 7.11 -12.91
N LEU A 261 9.23 8.25 -12.91
CA LEU A 261 8.58 8.84 -11.75
C LEU A 261 7.10 8.97 -12.08
N ASP A 262 6.25 8.26 -11.35
CA ASP A 262 4.81 8.42 -11.45
C ASP A 262 4.26 9.16 -10.24
N ILE A 263 3.38 10.12 -10.51
CA ILE A 263 2.65 10.88 -9.51
C ILE A 263 1.17 10.70 -9.79
N VAL A 264 0.52 9.92 -8.95
CA VAL A 264 -0.90 9.59 -9.08
C VAL A 264 -1.67 10.00 -7.84
N SER A 265 -2.90 10.42 -8.02
CA SER A 265 -3.80 10.76 -6.90
C SER A 265 -5.24 10.58 -7.33
N ASP A 266 -6.10 10.19 -6.40
CA ASP A 266 -7.53 10.06 -6.67
C ASP A 266 -8.37 10.20 -5.41
N PHE A 267 -9.69 10.34 -5.60
CA PHE A 267 -10.68 10.42 -4.55
C PHE A 267 -11.47 9.12 -4.46
N CYS A 268 -11.71 8.65 -3.23
CA CYS A 268 -12.53 7.47 -2.93
C CYS A 268 -12.10 6.18 -3.65
N SER A 269 -10.78 5.99 -3.82
CA SER A 269 -10.21 4.86 -4.58
C SER A 269 -9.56 3.79 -3.72
N LEU A 270 -9.49 3.98 -2.40
CA LEU A 270 -8.80 3.09 -1.48
C LEU A 270 -9.73 2.67 -0.35
N PHE A 271 -9.81 1.37 -0.07
CA PHE A 271 -10.70 0.75 0.91
C PHE A 271 -9.92 -0.23 1.79
N ASN A 272 -10.28 -0.30 3.08
CA ASN A 272 -9.74 -1.31 3.97
C ASN A 272 -10.85 -1.91 4.83
N TYR A 273 -10.84 -3.22 4.94
CA TYR A 273 -11.70 -4.03 5.78
C TYR A 273 -10.86 -4.66 6.88
N ASN A 274 -11.30 -4.54 8.12
CA ASN A 274 -10.60 -5.09 9.27
C ASN A 274 -11.52 -6.01 10.07
N PHE A 275 -10.97 -7.13 10.52
CA PHE A 275 -11.56 -8.00 11.52
C PHE A 275 -10.56 -8.22 12.65
N ASN A 276 -11.02 -8.17 13.90
CA ASN A 276 -10.15 -8.37 15.05
C ASN A 276 -10.82 -9.18 16.16
N THR A 277 -10.00 -9.90 16.90
CA THR A 277 -10.41 -10.57 18.13
C THR A 277 -9.42 -10.25 19.23
N GLU A 278 -9.90 -10.16 20.47
CA GLU A 278 -9.09 -9.94 21.66
C GLU A 278 -9.53 -10.92 22.74
N TYR A 279 -8.56 -11.62 23.33
CA TYR A 279 -8.74 -12.43 24.51
C TYR A 279 -7.96 -11.82 25.68
N LYS A 280 -8.65 -11.43 26.76
CA LYS A 280 -8.03 -10.89 27.96
C LYS A 280 -7.50 -12.03 28.83
N ILE A 281 -6.21 -12.01 29.10
CA ILE A 281 -5.55 -12.97 30.00
C ILE A 281 -5.79 -12.53 31.45
N ASP A 282 -5.69 -11.21 31.69
CA ASP A 282 -5.98 -10.57 32.98
C ASP A 282 -6.41 -9.11 32.75
N SER A 283 -6.50 -8.31 33.79
CA SER A 283 -6.91 -6.90 33.73
C SER A 283 -5.95 -6.02 32.91
N LYS A 284 -4.68 -6.45 32.73
CA LYS A 284 -3.64 -5.68 32.04
C LYS A 284 -3.19 -6.28 30.73
N LYS A 285 -3.41 -7.57 30.51
CA LYS A 285 -2.81 -8.29 29.39
C LYS A 285 -3.87 -8.93 28.49
N SER A 286 -3.70 -8.80 27.20
CA SER A 286 -4.54 -9.45 26.18
C SER A 286 -3.69 -9.96 25.01
N ILE A 287 -4.21 -10.97 24.33
CA ILE A 287 -3.73 -11.40 23.02
C ILE A 287 -4.76 -10.97 22.00
N CYS A 288 -4.31 -10.40 20.89
CA CYS A 288 -5.19 -9.95 19.81
C CYS A 288 -4.75 -10.56 18.49
N LEU A 289 -5.73 -11.02 17.71
CA LEU A 289 -5.55 -11.42 16.31
C LEU A 289 -6.26 -10.41 15.43
N ASN A 290 -5.58 -9.94 14.37
CA ASN A 290 -6.17 -9.04 13.39
C ASN A 290 -6.01 -9.63 11.99
N ALA A 291 -7.02 -9.40 11.15
CA ALA A 291 -6.98 -9.64 9.71
C ALA A 291 -7.44 -8.37 9.01
N ASP A 292 -6.67 -7.92 8.01
CA ASP A 292 -6.91 -6.71 7.25
C ASP A 292 -6.87 -7.03 5.76
N TYR A 293 -7.79 -6.46 4.99
CA TYR A 293 -7.77 -6.48 3.54
C TYR A 293 -7.78 -5.06 3.00
N LEU A 294 -6.70 -4.70 2.30
CA LEU A 294 -6.54 -3.44 1.60
C LEU A 294 -6.82 -3.63 0.12
N TYR A 295 -7.64 -2.77 -0.44
CA TYR A 295 -7.93 -2.69 -1.87
C TYR A 295 -7.81 -1.26 -2.36
N MET A 296 -6.94 -1.02 -3.33
CA MET A 296 -6.74 0.24 -4.02
C MET A 296 -7.10 0.03 -5.49
N LYS A 297 -8.06 0.79 -5.98
CA LYS A 297 -8.38 0.86 -7.41
C LYS A 297 -7.18 1.42 -8.17
N THR A 298 -7.09 1.13 -9.45
CA THR A 298 -6.05 1.71 -10.31
C THR A 298 -6.19 3.23 -10.33
N LEU A 299 -5.18 3.91 -9.79
CA LEU A 299 -4.99 5.35 -9.89
C LEU A 299 -4.26 5.66 -11.18
N ARG A 300 -4.54 6.83 -11.78
CA ARG A 300 -3.80 7.32 -12.94
C ARG A 300 -3.25 8.70 -12.69
N GLY A 301 -2.18 9.05 -13.39
CA GLY A 301 -1.58 10.36 -13.26
C GLY A 301 -0.35 10.55 -14.14
N LYS A 302 0.45 11.53 -13.78
CA LYS A 302 1.60 11.94 -14.58
C LYS A 302 2.75 10.96 -14.44
N SER A 303 3.41 10.69 -15.58
CA SER A 303 4.65 9.93 -15.64
C SER A 303 5.78 10.80 -16.22
N TYR A 304 6.98 10.60 -15.70
CA TYR A 304 8.19 11.32 -16.10
C TYR A 304 9.31 10.33 -16.35
N LEU A 305 10.08 10.53 -17.43
CA LEU A 305 11.22 9.70 -17.79
C LEU A 305 12.54 10.46 -17.62
N SER A 306 13.52 9.84 -16.97
CA SER A 306 14.87 10.40 -16.83
C SER A 306 15.93 9.29 -16.81
N ASN A 307 17.14 9.62 -17.17
CA ASN A 307 18.32 8.75 -17.05
C ASN A 307 19.18 9.06 -15.80
N SER A 308 18.74 9.96 -14.92
CA SER A 308 19.57 10.46 -13.81
C SER A 308 18.82 10.71 -12.50
N GLN A 309 17.60 10.23 -12.33
CA GLN A 309 16.72 10.50 -11.17
C GLN A 309 16.49 12.01 -10.89
N LYS A 310 16.65 12.86 -11.90
CA LYS A 310 16.32 14.29 -11.85
C LYS A 310 15.18 14.54 -12.80
N TRP A 311 14.10 15.07 -12.27
CA TRP A 311 12.88 15.31 -13.04
C TRP A 311 12.56 16.80 -13.13
N SER A 312 12.19 17.24 -14.33
CA SER A 312 11.65 18.53 -14.67
C SER A 312 10.33 18.37 -15.42
N LYS A 313 9.66 19.48 -15.72
CA LYS A 313 8.45 19.44 -16.56
C LYS A 313 8.74 18.91 -17.97
N ASP A 314 9.97 19.07 -18.46
CA ASP A 314 10.37 18.62 -19.81
C ASP A 314 10.53 17.08 -19.88
N ASN A 315 10.63 16.41 -18.72
CA ASN A 315 10.69 14.95 -18.64
C ASN A 315 9.29 14.29 -18.63
N GLU A 316 8.19 15.06 -18.59
CA GLU A 316 6.83 14.53 -18.57
C GLU A 316 6.50 13.80 -19.87
N LEU A 317 6.07 12.55 -19.77
CA LEU A 317 5.58 11.75 -20.88
C LEU A 317 4.20 12.23 -21.30
N LYS A 318 4.11 12.95 -22.44
CA LYS A 318 2.86 13.59 -22.87
C LYS A 318 1.86 12.60 -23.47
N ALA A 319 2.35 11.55 -24.11
CA ALA A 319 1.54 10.54 -24.79
C ALA A 319 1.02 9.43 -23.87
N SER A 320 1.53 9.36 -22.62
CA SER A 320 1.18 8.31 -21.67
C SER A 320 0.91 8.87 -20.28
N GLU A 321 0.33 8.02 -19.44
CA GLU A 321 0.06 8.22 -18.03
C GLU A 321 0.61 7.05 -17.23
N GLY A 322 1.16 7.32 -16.05
CA GLY A 322 1.49 6.30 -15.07
C GLY A 322 0.24 5.83 -14.34
N GLY A 323 0.27 4.60 -13.85
CA GLY A 323 -0.80 4.05 -13.03
C GLY A 323 -0.29 3.19 -11.89
N ALA A 324 -1.09 3.09 -10.83
CA ALA A 324 -0.75 2.26 -9.69
C ALA A 324 -2.00 1.71 -9.00
N ASP A 325 -1.93 0.45 -8.57
CA ASP A 325 -2.90 -0.12 -7.65
C ASP A 325 -2.25 -1.07 -6.64
N GLN A 326 -3.06 -1.61 -5.75
CA GLN A 326 -2.59 -2.51 -4.70
C GLN A 326 -3.75 -3.29 -4.10
N HIS A 327 -3.54 -4.57 -3.84
CA HIS A 327 -4.41 -5.35 -2.98
C HIS A 327 -3.57 -6.24 -2.06
N CYS A 328 -3.83 -6.15 -0.76
CA CYS A 328 -3.06 -6.89 0.24
C CYS A 328 -3.96 -7.43 1.34
N PHE A 329 -3.68 -8.64 1.76
CA PHE A 329 -4.26 -9.30 2.92
C PHE A 329 -3.19 -9.46 3.99
N ASN A 330 -3.48 -9.01 5.20
CA ASN A 330 -2.57 -9.07 6.34
C ASN A 330 -3.21 -9.86 7.48
N ILE A 331 -2.43 -10.69 8.15
CA ILE A 331 -2.79 -11.29 9.44
C ILE A 331 -1.71 -10.94 10.43
N SER A 332 -2.11 -10.48 11.63
CA SER A 332 -1.16 -10.17 12.70
C SER A 332 -1.63 -10.67 14.05
N LEU A 333 -0.67 -11.13 14.83
CA LEU A 333 -0.81 -11.45 16.24
C LEU A 333 -0.15 -10.35 17.06
N SER A 334 -0.83 -9.87 18.11
CA SER A 334 -0.29 -8.86 19.00
C SER A 334 -0.53 -9.21 20.47
N PHE A 335 0.38 -8.74 21.30
CA PHE A 335 0.24 -8.77 22.76
C PHE A 335 -0.04 -7.36 23.25
N LYS A 336 -1.19 -7.16 23.90
CA LYS A 336 -1.57 -5.85 24.44
C LYS A 336 -1.26 -5.79 25.94
N TYR A 337 -0.61 -4.72 26.35
CA TYR A 337 -0.39 -4.39 27.76
C TYR A 337 -1.02 -3.04 28.11
N ASN A 338 -1.93 -3.05 29.09
CA ASN A 338 -2.57 -1.83 29.62
C ASN A 338 -1.80 -1.34 30.84
N PHE A 339 -1.37 -0.08 30.80
CA PHE A 339 -0.66 0.57 31.92
C PHE A 339 -1.64 1.04 33.00
N PHE A 340 -2.82 1.52 32.57
CA PHE A 340 -3.87 2.06 33.43
C PHE A 340 -5.23 1.55 32.97
#